data_a9ea65acb71df1b4b38b215ec93b874c
#
_entry.id   a9ea65acb71df1b4b38b215ec93b874c
#
_cell.length_a   1.000
_cell.length_b   1.000
_cell.length_c   1.000
_cell.angle_alpha   90.00
_cell.angle_beta   90.00
_cell.angle_gamma   90.00
#
_symmetry.space_group_name_H-M   'P 1'
#
loop_
_entity.id
_entity.type
_entity.pdbx_description
1 polymer ?
#
loop_
_entity_poly.entity_id
_entity_poly.type
_entity_poly.pdbx_seq_one_letter_code
_entity_poly.pdbx_strand_id
1 'polypeptide(L)'
;MTRNTPKIHRIQTAGTRALILTLLLSLAGVATAADVERERRLVAELEASLFDGDLQQLSAGNVTFAAVELAPDSKPIRGSIILLHGRGVHADWPDNIGPLRMALAQNGWHTLSLQMPVLEKSAKYFDYLTILPEAFPRIEAGIKHLLNAGHRPIVSLAHSCGAHMAMAWLEATTERPIDAFIGIGMGATDYQQPMQRPFPFATLKIPVLDIYGSEDYPAVHRLAPIRLEKIQLGGHLSSTQVVVDGADHDFTAYTGTMAQTISRWLDSLTF
;
A
#
# COMPACT_ATOMS: atom_id res chain seq x y z
N MET A 1 -56.14 83.18 19.33
CA MET A 1 -56.39 81.82 18.82
C MET A 1 -55.06 81.22 18.40
N THR A 2 -54.37 80.52 19.30
CA THR A 2 -53.09 79.89 19.11
C THR A 2 -53.23 78.38 19.16
N ARG A 3 -53.01 77.69 18.07
CA ARG A 3 -53.08 76.24 17.97
C ARG A 3 -51.78 75.64 18.48
N ASN A 4 -51.84 74.90 19.57
CA ASN A 4 -50.78 74.04 20.04
C ASN A 4 -50.72 72.76 19.20
N THR A 5 -49.56 72.48 18.60
CA THR A 5 -49.25 71.21 17.98
C THR A 5 -48.40 70.36 18.94
N PRO A 6 -48.73 69.11 19.17
CA PRO A 6 -47.96 68.26 20.07
C PRO A 6 -46.68 67.77 19.35
N LYS A 7 -45.54 67.88 20.02
CA LYS A 7 -44.24 67.29 19.62
C LYS A 7 -44.32 65.79 19.82
N ILE A 8 -44.20 65.05 18.73
CA ILE A 8 -44.02 63.58 18.75
C ILE A 8 -42.58 63.29 19.12
N HIS A 9 -42.36 62.72 20.31
CA HIS A 9 -41.06 62.15 20.68
C HIS A 9 -40.84 60.87 19.89
N ARG A 10 -39.85 60.88 18.99
CA ARG A 10 -39.35 59.71 18.32
C ARG A 10 -38.53 58.89 19.34
N ILE A 11 -39.09 57.76 19.81
CA ILE A 11 -38.37 56.78 20.59
C ILE A 11 -37.41 56.08 19.61
N GLN A 12 -36.12 56.35 19.77
CA GLN A 12 -35.08 55.55 19.11
C GLN A 12 -34.99 54.20 19.84
N THR A 13 -35.58 53.17 19.26
CA THR A 13 -35.31 51.78 19.66
C THR A 13 -33.90 51.43 19.23
N ALA A 14 -32.98 51.39 20.20
CA ALA A 14 -31.68 50.81 20.04
C ALA A 14 -31.84 49.31 19.66
N GLY A 15 -31.74 49.03 18.38
CA GLY A 15 -31.72 47.66 17.89
C GLY A 15 -30.44 46.97 18.37
N THR A 16 -30.63 46.16 19.41
CA THR A 16 -29.60 45.19 19.83
C THR A 16 -29.42 44.21 18.70
N ARG A 17 -28.43 44.44 17.85
CA ARG A 17 -27.94 43.43 16.89
C ARG A 17 -27.30 42.33 17.71
N ALA A 18 -28.07 41.30 18.01
CA ALA A 18 -27.58 40.04 18.50
C ALA A 18 -26.67 39.49 17.40
N LEU A 19 -25.36 39.56 17.61
CA LEU A 19 -24.35 38.90 16.79
C LEU A 19 -24.51 37.40 17.09
N ILE A 20 -25.30 36.69 16.30
CA ILE A 20 -25.34 35.23 16.30
C ILE A 20 -24.02 34.83 15.66
N LEU A 21 -23.00 34.66 16.50
CA LEU A 21 -21.76 33.98 16.16
C LEU A 21 -22.12 32.51 15.95
N THR A 22 -22.50 32.15 14.74
CA THR A 22 -22.68 30.78 14.33
C THR A 22 -21.29 30.13 14.37
N LEU A 23 -20.99 29.49 15.49
CA LEU A 23 -19.84 28.61 15.64
C LEU A 23 -20.09 27.42 14.71
N LEU A 24 -19.69 27.55 13.45
CA LEU A 24 -19.51 26.42 12.56
C LEU A 24 -18.40 25.56 13.19
N LEU A 25 -18.78 24.67 14.11
CA LEU A 25 -18.01 23.48 14.37
C LEU A 25 -17.98 22.72 13.04
N SER A 26 -16.97 23.01 12.22
CA SER A 26 -16.52 22.08 11.22
C SER A 26 -16.17 20.81 11.99
N LEU A 27 -17.04 19.81 11.96
CA LEU A 27 -16.63 18.41 12.12
C LEU A 27 -15.68 18.14 10.94
N ALA A 28 -14.45 18.60 11.06
CA ALA A 28 -13.36 18.02 10.33
C ALA A 28 -13.38 16.56 10.83
N GLY A 29 -13.94 15.66 10.01
CA GLY A 29 -13.77 14.24 10.23
C GLY A 29 -12.28 14.07 10.48
N VAL A 30 -11.92 13.50 11.63
CA VAL A 30 -10.54 13.15 11.93
C VAL A 30 -10.17 12.15 10.84
N ALA A 31 -9.54 12.62 9.76
CA ALA A 31 -8.91 11.71 8.83
C ALA A 31 -7.91 10.93 9.69
N THR A 32 -8.15 9.64 9.86
CA THR A 32 -7.23 8.78 10.59
C THR A 32 -5.93 8.80 9.80
N ALA A 33 -4.92 9.48 10.32
CA ALA A 33 -3.56 9.41 9.81
C ALA A 33 -2.94 8.08 10.26
N ALA A 34 -1.90 7.64 9.56
CA ALA A 34 -1.12 6.48 10.00
C ALA A 34 -0.63 6.64 11.43
N ASP A 35 -0.52 5.53 12.16
CA ASP A 35 0.01 5.50 13.54
C ASP A 35 1.53 5.56 13.52
N VAL A 36 2.05 6.78 13.50
CA VAL A 36 3.50 7.08 13.44
C VAL A 36 4.25 6.50 14.65
N GLU A 37 3.63 6.48 15.83
CA GLU A 37 4.26 5.94 17.04
C GLU A 37 4.38 4.41 16.98
N ARG A 38 3.36 3.74 16.44
CA ARG A 38 3.42 2.32 16.17
C ARG A 38 4.46 2.00 15.10
N GLU A 39 4.47 2.76 14.02
CA GLU A 39 5.46 2.60 12.95
C GLU A 39 6.89 2.72 13.50
N ARG A 40 7.14 3.71 14.35
CA ARG A 40 8.46 3.88 14.99
C ARG A 40 8.85 2.67 15.84
N ARG A 41 7.90 2.08 16.61
CA ARG A 41 8.17 0.85 17.37
C ARG A 41 8.48 -0.34 16.46
N LEU A 42 7.72 -0.50 15.38
CA LEU A 42 7.95 -1.56 14.39
C LEU A 42 9.30 -1.41 13.67
N VAL A 43 9.73 -0.17 13.37
CA VAL A 43 11.05 0.09 12.80
C VAL A 43 12.15 -0.21 13.80
N ALA A 44 11.97 0.09 15.09
CA ALA A 44 12.94 -0.26 16.13
C ALA A 44 13.03 -1.81 16.32
N GLU A 45 11.94 -2.53 16.21
CA GLU A 45 11.91 -4.00 16.18
C GLU A 45 12.67 -4.54 14.97
N LEU A 46 12.37 -4.02 13.79
CA LEU A 46 13.09 -4.32 12.55
C LEU A 46 14.60 -4.10 12.70
N GLU A 47 15.02 -2.92 13.19
CA GLU A 47 16.43 -2.55 13.36
C GLU A 47 17.17 -3.51 14.31
N ALA A 48 16.48 -3.95 15.39
CA ALA A 48 17.05 -4.87 16.36
C ALA A 48 17.15 -6.32 15.84
N SER A 49 16.34 -6.70 14.85
CA SER A 49 16.23 -8.06 14.33
C SER A 49 16.79 -8.25 12.92
N LEU A 50 17.16 -7.16 12.24
CA LEU A 50 17.66 -7.22 10.87
C LEU A 50 18.95 -8.04 10.79
N PHE A 51 18.88 -9.16 10.08
CA PHE A 51 20.01 -10.07 9.92
C PHE A 51 20.78 -9.83 8.62
N ASP A 52 20.09 -9.43 7.55
CA ASP A 52 20.67 -9.30 6.22
C ASP A 52 20.12 -8.09 5.48
N GLY A 53 20.97 -7.36 4.78
CA GLY A 53 20.64 -6.11 4.09
C GLY A 53 20.91 -4.86 4.94
N ASP A 54 20.71 -3.71 4.32
CA ASP A 54 20.99 -2.39 4.88
C ASP A 54 19.69 -1.65 5.19
N LEU A 55 19.57 -1.10 6.40
CA LEU A 55 18.48 -0.21 6.75
C LEU A 55 18.71 1.17 6.14
N GLN A 56 17.81 1.56 5.25
CA GLN A 56 17.81 2.85 4.56
C GLN A 56 16.75 3.78 5.16
N GLN A 57 17.00 5.09 5.09
CA GLN A 57 16.02 6.13 5.38
C GLN A 57 15.67 6.86 4.07
N LEU A 58 14.46 6.66 3.58
CA LEU A 58 13.98 7.30 2.36
C LEU A 58 13.08 8.49 2.70
N SER A 59 13.06 9.50 1.83
CA SER A 59 12.23 10.69 1.99
C SER A 59 11.11 10.72 0.95
N ALA A 60 9.89 10.87 1.44
CA ALA A 60 8.67 11.00 0.66
C ALA A 60 7.98 12.34 1.01
N GLY A 61 8.36 13.41 0.34
CA GLY A 61 7.95 14.77 0.72
C GLY A 61 8.48 15.14 2.12
N ASN A 62 7.57 15.41 3.06
CA ASN A 62 7.92 15.77 4.44
C ASN A 62 8.02 14.54 5.38
N VAL A 63 7.81 13.34 4.86
CA VAL A 63 7.86 12.10 5.64
C VAL A 63 9.16 11.37 5.35
N THR A 64 9.88 10.97 6.38
CA THR A 64 11.00 10.03 6.29
C THR A 64 10.54 8.67 6.82
N PHE A 65 10.87 7.61 6.11
CA PHE A 65 10.45 6.25 6.45
C PHE A 65 11.57 5.25 6.18
N ALA A 66 11.54 4.13 6.88
CA ALA A 66 12.54 3.08 6.75
C ALA A 66 12.30 2.21 5.50
N ALA A 67 13.39 1.69 4.95
CA ALA A 67 13.37 0.63 3.95
C ALA A 67 14.52 -0.34 4.21
N VAL A 68 14.38 -1.60 3.82
CA VAL A 68 15.45 -2.58 3.87
C VAL A 68 15.91 -2.87 2.45
N GLU A 69 17.16 -2.61 2.16
CA GLU A 69 17.78 -2.81 0.87
C GLU A 69 18.74 -3.99 0.92
N LEU A 70 18.66 -4.88 -0.07
CA LEU A 70 19.57 -6.01 -0.18
C LEU A 70 19.94 -6.23 -1.64
N ALA A 71 21.24 -6.07 -1.93
CA ALA A 71 21.80 -6.40 -3.23
C ALA A 71 22.02 -7.91 -3.36
N PRO A 72 21.84 -8.51 -4.54
CA PRO A 72 22.16 -9.91 -4.73
C PRO A 72 23.67 -10.13 -4.77
N ASP A 73 24.12 -11.28 -4.26
CA ASP A 73 25.53 -11.69 -4.33
C ASP A 73 25.99 -12.01 -5.76
N SER A 74 25.06 -12.44 -6.60
CA SER A 74 25.33 -12.87 -7.99
C SER A 74 25.27 -11.71 -8.97
N LYS A 75 26.15 -11.76 -9.98
CA LYS A 75 26.13 -10.84 -11.13
C LYS A 75 25.95 -11.63 -12.42
N PRO A 76 25.26 -11.12 -13.45
CA PRO A 76 24.63 -9.78 -13.48
C PRO A 76 23.39 -9.67 -12.62
N ILE A 77 23.11 -8.47 -12.10
CA ILE A 77 21.86 -8.15 -11.41
C ILE A 77 20.73 -8.19 -12.44
N ARG A 78 19.65 -8.91 -12.12
CA ARG A 78 18.51 -9.13 -13.04
C ARG A 78 17.56 -7.94 -13.14
N GLY A 79 17.57 -7.08 -12.14
CA GLY A 79 16.67 -5.95 -11.93
C GLY A 79 16.37 -5.77 -10.45
N SER A 80 15.33 -5.04 -10.13
CA SER A 80 14.95 -4.77 -8.75
C SER A 80 13.50 -5.16 -8.45
N ILE A 81 13.28 -5.57 -7.22
CA ILE A 81 11.94 -5.84 -6.68
C ILE A 81 11.71 -4.91 -5.49
N ILE A 82 10.68 -4.06 -5.60
CA ILE A 82 10.18 -3.26 -4.48
C ILE A 82 9.09 -4.07 -3.76
N LEU A 83 9.25 -4.27 -2.43
CA LEU A 83 8.35 -5.08 -1.64
C LEU A 83 7.51 -4.22 -0.69
N LEU A 84 6.20 -4.49 -0.64
CA LEU A 84 5.24 -3.80 0.21
C LEU A 84 4.59 -4.81 1.15
N HIS A 85 4.84 -4.64 2.45
CA HIS A 85 4.37 -5.57 3.48
C HIS A 85 2.88 -5.47 3.79
N GLY A 86 2.35 -6.47 4.47
CA GLY A 86 0.97 -6.57 4.92
C GLY A 86 0.60 -5.63 6.07
N ARG A 87 -0.59 -5.80 6.61
CA ARG A 87 -1.18 -4.96 7.65
C ARG A 87 -0.46 -5.08 8.99
N GLY A 88 -0.07 -3.94 9.58
CA GLY A 88 0.36 -3.86 10.97
C GLY A 88 1.71 -4.50 11.31
N VAL A 89 2.53 -4.78 10.31
CA VAL A 89 3.86 -5.39 10.41
C VAL A 89 4.93 -4.44 9.87
N HIS A 90 6.18 -4.87 9.72
CA HIS A 90 7.29 -4.05 9.21
C HIS A 90 7.92 -4.62 7.93
N ALA A 91 8.81 -3.85 7.33
CA ALA A 91 9.45 -4.12 6.04
C ALA A 91 10.31 -5.40 6.00
N ASP A 92 10.65 -5.99 7.13
CA ASP A 92 11.36 -7.27 7.23
C ASP A 92 10.57 -8.29 8.06
N TRP A 93 9.25 -8.32 7.92
CA TRP A 93 8.41 -9.22 8.71
C TRP A 93 8.81 -10.68 8.54
N PRO A 94 9.11 -11.40 9.65
CA PRO A 94 9.76 -12.71 9.59
C PRO A 94 8.90 -13.82 8.98
N ASP A 95 7.57 -13.70 9.02
CA ASP A 95 6.67 -14.75 8.51
C ASP A 95 6.53 -14.70 6.97
N ASN A 96 6.84 -13.56 6.33
CA ASN A 96 6.57 -13.38 4.91
C ASN A 96 7.66 -12.57 4.18
N ILE A 97 7.65 -11.24 4.33
CA ILE A 97 8.46 -10.32 3.52
C ILE A 97 9.96 -10.49 3.74
N GLY A 98 10.40 -10.69 4.96
CA GLY A 98 11.82 -10.88 5.29
C GLY A 98 12.43 -12.08 4.56
N PRO A 99 11.93 -13.30 4.77
CA PRO A 99 12.41 -14.48 4.06
C PRO A 99 12.26 -14.38 2.54
N LEU A 100 11.19 -13.73 2.05
CA LEU A 100 10.93 -13.59 0.62
C LEU A 100 11.95 -12.67 -0.04
N ARG A 101 12.26 -11.49 0.53
CA ARG A 101 13.25 -10.58 -0.02
C ARG A 101 14.64 -11.22 -0.11
N MET A 102 15.02 -12.01 0.91
CA MET A 102 16.29 -12.75 0.92
C MET A 102 16.32 -13.82 -0.18
N ALA A 103 15.27 -14.60 -0.32
CA ALA A 103 15.18 -15.63 -1.37
C ALA A 103 15.21 -15.02 -2.78
N LEU A 104 14.59 -13.86 -2.99
CA LEU A 104 14.65 -13.15 -4.28
C LEU A 104 16.04 -12.56 -4.53
N ALA A 105 16.73 -12.06 -3.51
CA ALA A 105 18.10 -11.60 -3.64
C ALA A 105 19.06 -12.74 -4.01
N GLN A 106 18.92 -13.92 -3.39
CA GLN A 106 19.65 -15.12 -3.77
C GLN A 106 19.42 -15.54 -5.24
N ASN A 107 18.24 -15.22 -5.79
CA ASN A 107 17.90 -15.46 -7.20
C ASN A 107 18.32 -14.32 -8.13
N GLY A 108 19.19 -13.39 -7.69
CA GLY A 108 19.80 -12.35 -8.51
C GLY A 108 19.02 -11.04 -8.61
N TRP A 109 17.97 -10.84 -7.81
CA TRP A 109 17.21 -9.61 -7.79
C TRP A 109 17.69 -8.66 -6.66
N HIS A 110 17.89 -7.40 -7.00
CA HIS A 110 18.05 -6.37 -5.98
C HIS A 110 16.72 -6.13 -5.29
N THR A 111 16.64 -6.20 -3.97
CA THR A 111 15.38 -6.03 -3.23
C THR A 111 15.37 -4.77 -2.40
N LEU A 112 14.24 -4.06 -2.42
CA LEU A 112 13.97 -2.88 -1.60
C LEU A 112 12.61 -3.05 -0.92
N SER A 113 12.61 -3.40 0.35
CA SER A 113 11.38 -3.56 1.12
C SER A 113 11.05 -2.27 1.87
N LEU A 114 9.87 -1.69 1.61
CA LEU A 114 9.46 -0.40 2.17
C LEU A 114 8.65 -0.57 3.46
N GLN A 115 8.93 0.27 4.44
CA GLN A 115 8.02 0.44 5.57
C GLN A 115 6.78 1.20 5.12
N MET A 116 5.67 0.48 5.06
CA MET A 116 4.38 1.05 4.66
C MET A 116 3.67 1.70 5.84
N PRO A 117 2.72 2.63 5.61
CA PRO A 117 1.90 3.20 6.66
C PRO A 117 1.15 2.12 7.43
N VAL A 118 1.09 2.23 8.75
CA VAL A 118 0.39 1.29 9.62
C VAL A 118 -0.63 2.01 10.49
N LEU A 119 -1.64 1.26 10.92
CA LEU A 119 -2.60 1.66 11.95
C LEU A 119 -2.40 0.81 13.20
N GLU A 120 -3.17 1.06 14.24
CA GLU A 120 -3.19 0.24 15.44
C GLU A 120 -3.44 -1.25 15.11
N LYS A 121 -3.07 -2.15 16.03
CA LYS A 121 -3.12 -3.60 15.81
C LYS A 121 -4.54 -4.13 15.52
N SER A 122 -5.56 -3.50 16.09
CA SER A 122 -6.97 -3.90 15.92
C SER A 122 -7.60 -3.40 14.63
N ALA A 123 -6.98 -2.44 13.93
CA ALA A 123 -7.49 -1.85 12.70
C ALA A 123 -7.77 -2.90 11.62
N LYS A 124 -8.85 -2.70 10.91
CA LYS A 124 -9.39 -3.59 9.90
C LYS A 124 -9.26 -3.00 8.49
N TYR A 125 -9.66 -3.74 7.49
CA TYR A 125 -9.59 -3.32 6.10
C TYR A 125 -10.20 -1.92 5.85
N PHE A 126 -11.40 -1.67 6.41
CA PHE A 126 -12.07 -0.37 6.20
C PHE A 126 -11.34 0.80 6.85
N ASP A 127 -10.66 0.58 7.96
CA ASP A 127 -9.86 1.62 8.61
C ASP A 127 -8.67 2.00 7.72
N TYR A 128 -8.03 1.02 7.09
CA TYR A 128 -6.91 1.23 6.18
C TYR A 128 -7.28 1.98 4.88
N LEU A 129 -8.55 1.96 4.46
CA LEU A 129 -8.97 2.69 3.25
C LEU A 129 -8.64 4.18 3.31
N THR A 130 -8.68 4.78 4.49
CA THR A 130 -8.43 6.21 4.70
C THR A 130 -6.96 6.58 4.55
N ILE A 131 -6.04 5.65 4.86
CA ILE A 131 -4.59 5.89 4.81
C ILE A 131 -3.90 5.29 3.57
N LEU A 132 -4.63 4.61 2.68
CA LEU A 132 -4.03 4.09 1.43
C LEU A 132 -3.26 5.16 0.66
N PRO A 133 -3.73 6.43 0.53
CA PRO A 133 -2.98 7.48 -0.17
C PRO A 133 -1.64 7.84 0.48
N GLU A 134 -1.44 7.58 1.78
CA GLU A 134 -0.16 7.84 2.46
C GLU A 134 0.96 6.89 2.00
N ALA A 135 0.58 5.77 1.37
CA ALA A 135 1.52 4.82 0.77
C ALA A 135 2.12 5.34 -0.56
N PHE A 136 1.38 6.18 -1.30
CA PHE A 136 1.78 6.60 -2.65
C PHE A 136 3.14 7.28 -2.69
N PRO A 137 3.42 8.33 -1.89
CA PRO A 137 4.71 8.98 -1.90
C PRO A 137 5.86 8.05 -1.44
N ARG A 138 5.58 7.02 -0.62
CA ARG A 138 6.59 6.04 -0.22
C ARG A 138 6.93 5.10 -1.38
N ILE A 139 5.93 4.60 -2.11
CA ILE A 139 6.12 3.78 -3.31
C ILE A 139 6.93 4.55 -4.36
N GLU A 140 6.56 5.80 -4.62
CA GLU A 140 7.24 6.67 -5.58
C GLU A 140 8.69 6.97 -5.16
N ALA A 141 8.93 7.22 -3.87
CA ALA A 141 10.27 7.43 -3.34
C ALA A 141 11.15 6.17 -3.48
N GLY A 142 10.61 4.99 -3.19
CA GLY A 142 11.30 3.72 -3.39
C GLY A 142 11.64 3.46 -4.85
N ILE A 143 10.70 3.66 -5.76
CA ILE A 143 10.92 3.53 -7.20
C ILE A 143 11.98 4.52 -7.68
N LYS A 144 11.90 5.78 -7.25
CA LYS A 144 12.89 6.81 -7.59
C LYS A 144 14.28 6.44 -7.08
N HIS A 145 14.39 5.89 -5.87
CA HIS A 145 15.65 5.40 -5.32
C HIS A 145 16.29 4.35 -6.25
N LEU A 146 15.52 3.34 -6.64
CA LEU A 146 15.99 2.27 -7.54
C LEU A 146 16.38 2.80 -8.94
N LEU A 147 15.57 3.72 -9.49
CA LEU A 147 15.86 4.35 -10.79
C LEU A 147 17.15 5.16 -10.77
N ASN A 148 17.38 5.93 -9.69
CA ASN A 148 18.61 6.72 -9.54
C ASN A 148 19.85 5.85 -9.40
N ALA A 149 19.72 4.64 -8.84
CA ALA A 149 20.79 3.65 -8.77
C ALA A 149 20.99 2.88 -10.10
N GLY A 150 20.16 3.13 -11.12
CA GLY A 150 20.24 2.46 -12.41
C GLY A 150 19.66 1.04 -12.44
N HIS A 151 18.88 0.69 -11.44
CA HIS A 151 18.30 -0.64 -11.30
C HIS A 151 17.02 -0.79 -12.12
N ARG A 152 17.12 -1.50 -13.25
CA ARG A 152 15.98 -1.89 -14.11
C ARG A 152 16.14 -3.33 -14.58
N PRO A 153 15.05 -4.07 -14.87
CA PRO A 153 13.63 -3.68 -14.66
C PRO A 153 13.26 -3.53 -13.20
N ILE A 154 12.12 -2.83 -12.91
CA ILE A 154 11.57 -2.69 -11.57
C ILE A 154 10.25 -3.47 -11.48
N VAL A 155 10.19 -4.42 -10.57
CA VAL A 155 8.99 -5.20 -10.26
C VAL A 155 8.41 -4.73 -8.93
N SER A 156 7.11 -4.44 -8.89
CA SER A 156 6.41 -4.20 -7.62
C SER A 156 5.82 -5.50 -7.11
N LEU A 157 6.18 -5.88 -5.89
CA LEU A 157 5.65 -7.04 -5.18
C LEU A 157 4.94 -6.57 -3.90
N ALA A 158 3.70 -6.97 -3.72
CA ALA A 158 2.91 -6.49 -2.61
C ALA A 158 2.07 -7.60 -1.96
N HIS A 159 2.12 -7.69 -0.64
CA HIS A 159 1.39 -8.69 0.14
C HIS A 159 0.21 -8.06 0.88
N SER A 160 -0.96 -8.71 0.84
CA SER A 160 -2.11 -8.40 1.69
C SER A 160 -2.51 -6.92 1.65
N CYS A 161 -2.43 -6.21 2.78
CA CYS A 161 -2.71 -4.78 2.86
C CYS A 161 -1.76 -3.93 1.97
N GLY A 162 -0.49 -4.33 1.84
CA GLY A 162 0.44 -3.72 0.89
C GLY A 162 -0.06 -3.82 -0.54
N ALA A 163 -0.73 -4.93 -0.90
CA ALA A 163 -1.35 -5.06 -2.21
C ALA A 163 -2.53 -4.08 -2.40
N HIS A 164 -3.34 -3.81 -1.36
CA HIS A 164 -4.36 -2.77 -1.43
C HIS A 164 -3.76 -1.37 -1.62
N MET A 165 -2.63 -1.08 -0.95
CA MET A 165 -1.88 0.18 -1.12
C MET A 165 -1.32 0.31 -2.54
N ALA A 166 -0.68 -0.75 -3.06
CA ALA A 166 -0.16 -0.78 -4.42
C ALA A 166 -1.26 -0.62 -5.47
N MET A 167 -2.38 -1.34 -5.33
CA MET A 167 -3.51 -1.24 -6.24
C MET A 167 -4.15 0.16 -6.23
N ALA A 168 -4.27 0.78 -5.06
CA ALA A 168 -4.76 2.15 -4.94
C ALA A 168 -3.82 3.16 -5.61
N TRP A 169 -2.51 2.99 -5.46
CA TRP A 169 -1.51 3.78 -6.17
C TRP A 169 -1.58 3.56 -7.69
N LEU A 170 -1.67 2.31 -8.15
CA LEU A 170 -1.83 1.98 -9.58
C LEU A 170 -3.10 2.58 -10.20
N GLU A 171 -4.18 2.67 -9.45
CA GLU A 171 -5.42 3.31 -9.89
C GLU A 171 -5.28 4.84 -10.01
N ALA A 172 -4.61 5.46 -9.02
CA ALA A 172 -4.48 6.91 -8.93
C ALA A 172 -3.39 7.49 -9.85
N THR A 173 -2.41 6.68 -10.29
CA THR A 173 -1.23 7.15 -11.01
C THR A 173 -1.28 6.74 -12.47
N THR A 174 -1.03 7.69 -13.38
CA THR A 174 -0.95 7.42 -14.84
C THR A 174 0.45 6.99 -15.25
N GLU A 175 1.49 7.59 -14.68
CA GLU A 175 2.89 7.21 -14.91
C GLU A 175 3.29 6.15 -13.89
N ARG A 176 3.50 4.93 -14.37
CA ARG A 176 3.79 3.76 -13.54
C ARG A 176 5.13 3.18 -13.95
N PRO A 177 6.24 3.69 -13.39
CA PRO A 177 7.58 3.26 -13.79
C PRO A 177 7.97 1.92 -13.16
N ILE A 178 7.08 0.93 -13.27
CA ILE A 178 7.28 -0.47 -12.93
C ILE A 178 7.05 -1.32 -14.19
N ASP A 179 7.81 -2.39 -14.30
CA ASP A 179 7.84 -3.25 -15.49
C ASP A 179 6.98 -4.52 -15.29
N ALA A 180 6.65 -4.88 -14.03
CA ALA A 180 5.75 -5.97 -13.68
C ALA A 180 5.12 -5.75 -12.29
N PHE A 181 4.00 -6.41 -12.02
CA PHE A 181 3.32 -6.39 -10.73
C PHE A 181 3.06 -7.80 -10.21
N ILE A 182 3.39 -8.04 -8.94
CA ILE A 182 3.12 -9.29 -8.21
C ILE A 182 2.25 -8.96 -7.01
N GLY A 183 1.07 -9.54 -6.94
CA GLY A 183 0.19 -9.41 -5.78
C GLY A 183 0.03 -10.74 -5.05
N ILE A 184 0.27 -10.75 -3.75
CA ILE A 184 0.19 -11.92 -2.89
C ILE A 184 -0.98 -11.73 -1.92
N GLY A 185 -1.89 -12.70 -1.86
CA GLY A 185 -3.04 -12.68 -0.96
C GLY A 185 -3.95 -11.46 -1.18
N MET A 186 -4.13 -11.02 -2.44
CA MET A 186 -4.91 -9.84 -2.77
C MET A 186 -6.40 -10.01 -2.48
N GLY A 187 -7.03 -8.94 -2.02
CA GLY A 187 -8.46 -8.94 -1.69
C GLY A 187 -8.76 -9.46 -0.28
N ALA A 188 -7.75 -9.51 0.59
CA ALA A 188 -7.90 -9.82 2.01
C ALA A 188 -8.70 -8.72 2.73
N THR A 189 -10.02 -8.75 2.59
CA THR A 189 -10.95 -7.94 3.37
C THR A 189 -11.37 -8.70 4.62
N ASP A 190 -11.79 -7.98 5.66
CA ASP A 190 -12.22 -8.63 6.89
C ASP A 190 -13.57 -9.32 6.70
N TYR A 191 -13.69 -10.57 7.14
CA TYR A 191 -14.89 -11.40 7.09
C TYR A 191 -15.62 -11.30 5.73
N GLN A 192 -16.88 -10.87 5.71
CA GLN A 192 -17.70 -10.75 4.48
C GLN A 192 -17.68 -9.35 3.87
N GLN A 193 -16.78 -8.47 4.30
CA GLN A 193 -16.72 -7.11 3.76
C GLN A 193 -16.41 -7.12 2.27
N PRO A 194 -17.14 -6.32 1.47
CA PRO A 194 -16.84 -6.18 0.05
C PRO A 194 -15.59 -5.32 -0.16
N MET A 195 -14.91 -5.54 -1.27
CA MET A 195 -13.90 -4.59 -1.75
C MET A 195 -14.56 -3.23 -2.02
N GLN A 196 -13.98 -2.15 -1.49
CA GLN A 196 -14.44 -0.78 -1.75
C GLN A 196 -13.82 -0.18 -3.01
N ARG A 197 -12.65 -0.68 -3.40
CA ARG A 197 -11.95 -0.22 -4.61
C ARG A 197 -11.84 -1.39 -5.60
N PRO A 198 -12.02 -1.14 -6.89
CA PRO A 198 -11.89 -2.20 -7.90
C PRO A 198 -10.43 -2.65 -8.04
N PHE A 199 -10.23 -3.84 -8.62
CA PHE A 199 -8.91 -4.27 -9.05
C PHE A 199 -8.51 -3.52 -10.34
N PRO A 200 -7.36 -2.82 -10.40
CA PRO A 200 -7.01 -1.94 -11.52
C PRO A 200 -6.45 -2.68 -12.74
N PHE A 201 -6.43 -4.01 -12.73
CA PHE A 201 -5.69 -4.82 -13.68
C PHE A 201 -6.16 -4.75 -15.13
N ALA A 202 -7.44 -4.45 -15.38
CA ALA A 202 -7.98 -4.31 -16.74
C ALA A 202 -7.33 -3.17 -17.55
N THR A 203 -6.74 -2.18 -16.88
CA THR A 203 -6.06 -1.04 -17.51
C THR A 203 -4.54 -1.15 -17.49
N LEU A 204 -3.97 -2.12 -16.76
CA LEU A 204 -2.54 -2.34 -16.72
C LEU A 204 -2.05 -3.01 -18.00
N LYS A 205 -0.96 -2.49 -18.56
CA LYS A 205 -0.31 -3.04 -19.76
C LYS A 205 0.99 -3.76 -19.45
N ILE A 206 1.29 -3.96 -18.18
CA ILE A 206 2.43 -4.72 -17.68
C ILE A 206 1.97 -6.12 -17.25
N PRO A 207 2.87 -7.13 -17.21
CA PRO A 207 2.53 -8.45 -16.68
C PRO A 207 2.14 -8.40 -15.21
N VAL A 208 1.13 -9.19 -14.85
CA VAL A 208 0.59 -9.31 -13.49
C VAL A 208 0.63 -10.77 -13.06
N LEU A 209 1.25 -11.04 -11.90
CA LEU A 209 1.15 -12.31 -11.18
C LEU A 209 0.23 -12.11 -9.96
N ASP A 210 -0.88 -12.84 -9.92
CA ASP A 210 -1.72 -13.00 -8.74
C ASP A 210 -1.42 -14.35 -8.10
N ILE A 211 -0.88 -14.34 -6.86
CA ILE A 211 -0.54 -15.58 -6.14
C ILE A 211 -1.24 -15.59 -4.78
N TYR A 212 -1.85 -16.73 -4.43
CA TYR A 212 -2.48 -16.91 -3.13
C TYR A 212 -2.43 -18.38 -2.70
N GLY A 213 -2.59 -18.64 -1.41
CA GLY A 213 -2.61 -19.97 -0.85
C GLY A 213 -3.97 -20.66 -0.97
N SER A 214 -4.00 -22.00 -1.05
CA SER A 214 -5.28 -22.74 -1.02
C SER A 214 -5.98 -22.65 0.34
N GLU A 215 -5.27 -22.29 1.39
CA GLU A 215 -5.80 -22.05 2.74
C GLU A 215 -5.81 -20.57 3.13
N ASP A 216 -5.75 -19.68 2.14
CA ASP A 216 -5.85 -18.24 2.34
C ASP A 216 -7.24 -17.81 2.84
N TYR A 217 -7.39 -16.57 3.27
CA TYR A 217 -8.65 -16.05 3.80
C TYR A 217 -9.82 -16.21 2.83
N PRO A 218 -11.04 -16.50 3.34
CA PRO A 218 -12.23 -16.66 2.51
C PRO A 218 -12.49 -15.50 1.54
N ALA A 219 -12.10 -14.27 1.91
CA ALA A 219 -12.23 -13.10 1.06
C ALA A 219 -11.30 -13.18 -0.17
N VAL A 220 -10.08 -13.65 0.00
CA VAL A 220 -9.11 -13.83 -1.10
C VAL A 220 -9.65 -14.82 -2.13
N HIS A 221 -10.17 -15.96 -1.66
CA HIS A 221 -10.80 -16.97 -2.52
C HIS A 221 -12.05 -16.45 -3.23
N ARG A 222 -12.95 -15.79 -2.50
CA ARG A 222 -14.18 -15.23 -3.08
C ARG A 222 -13.90 -14.24 -4.20
N LEU A 223 -12.81 -13.48 -4.08
CA LEU A 223 -12.43 -12.44 -5.03
C LEU A 223 -11.47 -12.92 -6.12
N ALA A 224 -10.90 -14.13 -6.02
CA ALA A 224 -9.96 -14.67 -7.00
C ALA A 224 -10.51 -14.72 -8.44
N PRO A 225 -11.76 -15.18 -8.70
CA PRO A 225 -12.30 -15.16 -10.05
C PRO A 225 -12.41 -13.75 -10.63
N ILE A 226 -12.77 -12.76 -9.81
CA ILE A 226 -12.87 -11.36 -10.23
C ILE A 226 -11.48 -10.81 -10.59
N ARG A 227 -10.45 -11.12 -9.80
CA ARG A 227 -9.07 -10.74 -10.09
C ARG A 227 -8.60 -11.34 -11.41
N LEU A 228 -8.83 -12.63 -11.61
CA LEU A 228 -8.47 -13.32 -12.85
C LEU A 228 -9.13 -12.69 -14.07
N GLU A 229 -10.45 -12.40 -14.00
CA GLU A 229 -11.16 -11.69 -15.06
C GLU A 229 -10.49 -10.34 -15.39
N LYS A 230 -10.18 -9.52 -14.36
CA LYS A 230 -9.55 -8.22 -14.59
C LYS A 230 -8.14 -8.33 -15.16
N ILE A 231 -7.37 -9.33 -14.73
CA ILE A 231 -6.04 -9.64 -15.28
C ILE A 231 -6.15 -10.02 -16.76
N GLN A 232 -7.09 -10.87 -17.13
CA GLN A 232 -7.33 -11.27 -18.51
C GLN A 232 -7.79 -10.09 -19.40
N LEU A 233 -8.64 -9.20 -18.87
CA LEU A 233 -9.04 -7.97 -19.57
C LEU A 233 -7.86 -7.00 -19.79
N GLY A 234 -6.84 -7.00 -18.94
CA GLY A 234 -5.58 -6.26 -19.14
C GLY A 234 -4.84 -6.73 -20.40
N GLY A 235 -4.97 -8.00 -20.76
CA GLY A 235 -4.55 -8.58 -22.04
C GLY A 235 -3.05 -8.84 -22.16
N HIS A 236 -2.24 -8.75 -21.09
CA HIS A 236 -0.84 -9.10 -21.16
C HIS A 236 -0.66 -10.63 -21.11
N LEU A 237 -0.03 -11.21 -22.13
CA LEU A 237 0.06 -12.67 -22.30
C LEU A 237 0.76 -13.41 -21.16
N SER A 238 1.72 -12.76 -20.50
CA SER A 238 2.43 -13.34 -19.35
C SER A 238 1.71 -13.16 -18.04
N SER A 239 0.57 -12.48 -18.01
CA SER A 239 -0.21 -12.33 -16.78
C SER A 239 -0.90 -13.64 -16.41
N THR A 240 -0.86 -13.99 -15.11
CA THR A 240 -1.42 -15.25 -14.62
C THR A 240 -1.86 -15.19 -13.17
N GLN A 241 -2.68 -16.15 -12.77
CA GLN A 241 -3.06 -16.39 -11.39
C GLN A 241 -2.60 -17.79 -10.97
N VAL A 242 -1.97 -17.90 -9.80
CA VAL A 242 -1.40 -19.14 -9.27
C VAL A 242 -1.93 -19.37 -7.85
N VAL A 243 -2.36 -20.60 -7.58
CA VAL A 243 -2.70 -21.08 -6.23
C VAL A 243 -1.56 -21.95 -5.73
N VAL A 244 -1.07 -21.68 -4.52
CA VAL A 244 -0.09 -22.53 -3.84
C VAL A 244 -0.83 -23.46 -2.88
N ASP A 245 -0.80 -24.75 -3.16
CA ASP A 245 -1.53 -25.75 -2.39
C ASP A 245 -0.98 -25.85 -0.96
N GLY A 246 -1.85 -25.90 0.03
CA GLY A 246 -1.55 -25.97 1.46
C GLY A 246 -1.04 -24.65 2.08
N ALA A 247 -0.79 -23.61 1.30
CA ALA A 247 -0.32 -22.34 1.85
C ALA A 247 -1.46 -21.53 2.48
N ASP A 248 -1.19 -20.93 3.63
CA ASP A 248 -2.03 -19.94 4.29
C ASP A 248 -1.83 -18.53 3.72
N HIS A 249 -2.43 -17.51 4.33
CA HIS A 249 -2.32 -16.11 3.91
C HIS A 249 -0.89 -15.55 3.99
N ASP A 250 -0.13 -15.95 5.00
CA ASP A 250 1.24 -15.49 5.23
C ASP A 250 2.28 -16.40 4.57
N PHE A 251 1.86 -17.49 3.92
CA PHE A 251 2.73 -18.49 3.32
C PHE A 251 3.67 -19.14 4.35
N THR A 252 3.20 -19.30 5.57
CA THR A 252 3.95 -19.95 6.65
C THR A 252 4.47 -21.30 6.19
N ALA A 253 5.78 -21.54 6.31
CA ALA A 253 6.50 -22.69 5.77
C ALA A 253 6.48 -22.86 4.23
N TYR A 254 5.83 -22.00 3.47
CA TYR A 254 5.75 -22.04 2.00
C TYR A 254 6.54 -20.94 1.29
N THR A 255 7.33 -20.14 2.02
CA THR A 255 8.13 -19.03 1.44
C THR A 255 9.04 -19.52 0.30
N GLY A 256 9.67 -20.68 0.43
CA GLY A 256 10.51 -21.26 -0.62
C GLY A 256 9.71 -21.58 -1.88
N THR A 257 8.53 -22.18 -1.76
CA THR A 257 7.63 -22.48 -2.88
C THR A 257 7.13 -21.20 -3.55
N MET A 258 6.77 -20.20 -2.74
CA MET A 258 6.37 -18.88 -3.24
C MET A 258 7.51 -18.20 -4.02
N ALA A 259 8.72 -18.13 -3.45
CA ALA A 259 9.89 -17.56 -4.10
C ALA A 259 10.24 -18.26 -5.41
N GLN A 260 10.17 -19.59 -5.47
CA GLN A 260 10.37 -20.36 -6.69
C GLN A 260 9.30 -20.09 -7.74
N THR A 261 8.04 -19.96 -7.33
CA THR A 261 6.92 -19.64 -8.23
C THR A 261 7.10 -18.26 -8.84
N ILE A 262 7.44 -17.26 -8.01
CA ILE A 262 7.75 -15.90 -8.45
C ILE A 262 8.95 -15.91 -9.40
N SER A 263 10.06 -16.57 -9.04
CA SER A 263 11.27 -16.61 -9.86
C SER A 263 11.01 -17.23 -11.23
N ARG A 264 10.29 -18.36 -11.30
CA ARG A 264 9.92 -19.00 -12.57
C ARG A 264 9.06 -18.11 -13.45
N TRP A 265 8.13 -17.37 -12.85
CA TRP A 265 7.32 -16.42 -13.60
C TRP A 265 8.16 -15.24 -14.10
N LEU A 266 9.03 -14.67 -13.28
CA LEU A 266 9.95 -13.60 -13.67
C LEU A 266 10.92 -14.06 -14.78
N ASP A 267 11.37 -15.33 -14.76
CA ASP A 267 12.21 -15.94 -15.80
C ASP A 267 11.50 -16.06 -17.17
N SER A 268 10.17 -16.11 -17.16
CA SER A 268 9.36 -16.17 -18.38
C SER A 268 9.12 -14.79 -19.02
N LEU A 269 9.47 -13.70 -18.33
CA LEU A 269 9.29 -12.35 -18.83
C LEU A 269 10.47 -11.89 -19.67
N THR A 270 10.17 -11.06 -20.65
CA THR A 270 11.17 -10.29 -21.42
C THR A 270 10.97 -8.82 -21.05
N PHE A 271 11.97 -8.23 -20.42
CA PHE A 271 11.98 -6.85 -19.99
C PHE A 271 12.70 -5.94 -20.98
#